data_9a9c204dc78c3b77bd68fe0cdcfdd923
#
_entry.id   9a9c204dc78c3b77bd68fe0cdcfdd923
#
_cell.length_a   1.000
_cell.length_b   1.000
_cell.length_c   1.000
_cell.angle_alpha   90.00
_cell.angle_beta   90.00
_cell.angle_gamma   90.00
#
_symmetry.space_group_name_H-M   'P 1'
#
loop_
_entity.id
_entity.type
_entity.pdbx_description
1 polymer ?
#
loop_
_entity_poly.entity_id
_entity_poly.type
_entity_poly.pdbx_seq_one_letter_code
_entity_poly.pdbx_strand_id
1 'polypeptide(L)'
;MFNYTGKVVAVTGASSGLGKQMAEGFAEQGANLVLLARRVERLEASAKELSEKYGVEVLPLACDVTDDASIDAALAAADEKFGHVEVLVNSAGGEKGTGTKLVDFKRSDWDFTMDLDLTSIFTMCKKFGGYMQKGIESGKQGYGRIINIASIYGLVGNTAIPTIAYHASKGAVVNFTRGAAAEFAPTGITVNAICPGYFYTELTTETLETEYFQNFAKSTVPMQRYGHEGELCSAAVFLGAEESSYVTGQMLAVDGGYTAV
;
A
#
# COMPACT_ATOMS: atom_id res chain seq x y z
N MET A 1 -1.65 21.94 5.41
CA MET A 1 -2.51 20.76 5.37
C MET A 1 -2.62 20.37 3.91
N PHE A 2 -2.36 19.12 3.57
CA PHE A 2 -2.40 18.66 2.18
C PHE A 2 -3.84 18.71 1.64
N ASN A 3 -4.01 19.07 0.36
CA ASN A 3 -5.31 19.19 -0.28
C ASN A 3 -5.38 18.27 -1.50
N TYR A 4 -6.31 17.33 -1.48
CA TYR A 4 -6.52 16.38 -2.57
C TYR A 4 -7.80 16.64 -3.38
N THR A 5 -8.46 17.79 -3.18
CA THR A 5 -9.66 18.15 -3.94
C THR A 5 -9.39 18.09 -5.44
N GLY A 6 -10.18 17.28 -6.16
CA GLY A 6 -10.02 17.07 -7.59
C GLY A 6 -8.86 16.14 -7.98
N LYS A 7 -8.18 15.50 -7.02
CA LYS A 7 -7.16 14.47 -7.26
C LYS A 7 -7.78 13.09 -7.14
N VAL A 8 -7.20 12.12 -7.83
CA VAL A 8 -7.65 10.72 -7.84
C VAL A 8 -6.57 9.82 -7.26
N VAL A 9 -6.95 9.02 -6.26
CA VAL A 9 -6.09 8.07 -5.57
C VAL A 9 -6.59 6.66 -5.79
N ALA A 10 -5.77 5.83 -6.42
CA ALA A 10 -6.02 4.40 -6.59
C ALA A 10 -5.37 3.61 -5.44
N VAL A 11 -6.14 2.75 -4.77
CA VAL A 11 -5.66 1.96 -3.63
C VAL A 11 -5.95 0.48 -3.87
N THR A 12 -4.91 -0.36 -3.94
CA THR A 12 -5.07 -1.81 -3.99
C THR A 12 -5.23 -2.38 -2.57
N GLY A 13 -5.92 -3.52 -2.44
CA GLY A 13 -6.19 -4.10 -1.12
C GLY A 13 -7.15 -3.27 -0.26
N ALA A 14 -7.96 -2.40 -0.88
CA ALA A 14 -8.81 -1.43 -0.20
C ALA A 14 -10.06 -2.02 0.49
N SER A 15 -10.29 -3.33 0.41
CA SER A 15 -11.47 -3.98 1.02
C SER A 15 -11.35 -4.21 2.53
N SER A 16 -10.18 -4.01 3.14
CA SER A 16 -9.94 -4.23 4.58
C SER A 16 -8.57 -3.70 5.00
N GLY A 17 -8.30 -3.69 6.31
CA GLY A 17 -6.98 -3.43 6.88
C GLY A 17 -6.38 -2.07 6.50
N LEU A 18 -5.07 -2.04 6.33
CA LEU A 18 -4.32 -0.80 6.08
C LEU A 18 -4.72 -0.10 4.77
N GLY A 19 -5.06 -0.86 3.72
CA GLY A 19 -5.51 -0.29 2.45
C GLY A 19 -6.82 0.49 2.59
N LYS A 20 -7.81 -0.07 3.33
CA LYS A 20 -9.06 0.62 3.63
C LYS A 20 -8.81 1.89 4.45
N GLN A 21 -7.98 1.80 5.50
CA GLN A 21 -7.66 2.95 6.37
C GLN A 21 -6.98 4.08 5.56
N MET A 22 -6.00 3.75 4.72
CA MET A 22 -5.33 4.75 3.88
C MET A 22 -6.28 5.38 2.86
N ALA A 23 -7.19 4.61 2.25
CA ALA A 23 -8.21 5.15 1.37
C ALA A 23 -9.10 6.16 2.09
N GLU A 24 -9.52 5.85 3.32
CA GLU A 24 -10.27 6.79 4.16
C GLU A 24 -9.46 8.07 4.47
N GLY A 25 -8.17 7.93 4.82
CA GLY A 25 -7.30 9.08 5.07
C GLY A 25 -7.16 10.00 3.86
N PHE A 26 -7.14 9.47 2.64
CA PHE A 26 -7.16 10.29 1.42
C PHE A 26 -8.54 10.93 1.17
N ALA A 27 -9.64 10.21 1.41
CA ALA A 27 -10.99 10.75 1.30
C ALA A 27 -11.21 11.94 2.25
N GLU A 28 -10.71 11.85 3.48
CA GLU A 28 -10.73 12.93 4.47
C GLU A 28 -10.02 14.20 3.99
N GLN A 29 -9.02 14.07 3.11
CA GLN A 29 -8.32 15.19 2.48
C GLN A 29 -8.98 15.65 1.17
N GLY A 30 -10.13 15.09 0.79
CA GLY A 30 -10.92 15.48 -0.37
C GLY A 30 -10.55 14.76 -1.67
N ALA A 31 -9.80 13.65 -1.63
CA ALA A 31 -9.47 12.84 -2.80
C ALA A 31 -10.67 12.06 -3.32
N ASN A 32 -10.84 12.00 -4.63
CA ASN A 32 -11.63 10.96 -5.27
C ASN A 32 -10.84 9.64 -5.25
N LEU A 33 -11.54 8.51 -5.18
CA LEU A 33 -10.91 7.22 -4.95
C LEU A 33 -11.22 6.20 -6.03
N VAL A 34 -10.24 5.37 -6.37
CA VAL A 34 -10.41 4.09 -7.07
C VAL A 34 -10.02 2.99 -6.09
N LEU A 35 -11.01 2.25 -5.59
CA LEU A 35 -10.80 1.17 -4.63
C LEU A 35 -10.68 -0.16 -5.36
N LEU A 36 -9.55 -0.84 -5.20
CA LEU A 36 -9.20 -2.06 -5.93
C LEU A 36 -9.06 -3.25 -4.97
N ALA A 37 -9.88 -4.28 -5.13
CA ALA A 37 -9.72 -5.56 -4.45
C ALA A 37 -10.57 -6.64 -5.12
N ARG A 38 -10.36 -7.93 -4.75
CA ARG A 38 -11.14 -9.06 -5.29
C ARG A 38 -12.57 -9.11 -4.76
N ARG A 39 -12.81 -8.62 -3.53
CA ARG A 39 -14.14 -8.67 -2.84
C ARG A 39 -14.89 -7.37 -3.10
N VAL A 40 -15.60 -7.32 -4.23
CA VAL A 40 -16.26 -6.10 -4.69
C VAL A 40 -17.37 -5.62 -3.75
N GLU A 41 -18.11 -6.53 -3.12
CA GLU A 41 -19.21 -6.18 -2.19
C GLU A 41 -18.71 -5.35 -0.99
N ARG A 42 -17.50 -5.65 -0.49
CA ARG A 42 -16.87 -4.85 0.57
C ARG A 42 -16.42 -3.48 0.08
N LEU A 43 -15.97 -3.40 -1.17
CA LEU A 43 -15.59 -2.12 -1.78
C LEU A 43 -16.80 -1.22 -2.00
N GLU A 44 -17.92 -1.77 -2.46
CA GLU A 44 -19.17 -1.03 -2.65
C GLU A 44 -19.69 -0.44 -1.34
N ALA A 45 -19.65 -1.24 -0.26
CA ALA A 45 -20.02 -0.75 1.08
C ALA A 45 -19.10 0.39 1.54
N SER A 46 -17.78 0.23 1.39
CA SER A 46 -16.80 1.28 1.73
C SER A 46 -16.95 2.52 0.83
N ALA A 47 -17.22 2.33 -0.46
CA ALA A 47 -17.42 3.44 -1.39
C ALA A 47 -18.61 4.30 -1.00
N LYS A 48 -19.74 3.66 -0.65
CA LYS A 48 -20.92 4.37 -0.16
C LYS A 48 -20.62 5.15 1.12
N GLU A 49 -20.01 4.49 2.12
CA GLU A 49 -19.64 5.11 3.40
C GLU A 49 -18.75 6.33 3.20
N LEU A 50 -17.68 6.20 2.41
CA LEU A 50 -16.72 7.28 2.18
C LEU A 50 -17.33 8.44 1.39
N SER A 51 -18.16 8.15 0.37
CA SER A 51 -18.85 9.18 -0.39
C SER A 51 -19.84 9.97 0.45
N GLU A 52 -20.62 9.28 1.31
CA GLU A 52 -21.58 9.93 2.21
C GLU A 52 -20.87 10.76 3.29
N LYS A 53 -19.75 10.27 3.83
CA LYS A 53 -19.03 10.90 4.93
C LYS A 53 -18.20 12.12 4.50
N TYR A 54 -17.54 12.03 3.34
CA TYR A 54 -16.55 13.03 2.91
C TYR A 54 -16.95 13.81 1.67
N GLY A 55 -18.04 13.43 0.99
CA GLY A 55 -18.51 14.14 -0.21
C GLY A 55 -17.63 13.94 -1.44
N VAL A 56 -16.86 12.85 -1.51
CA VAL A 56 -15.94 12.51 -2.59
C VAL A 56 -16.54 11.46 -3.52
N GLU A 57 -16.05 11.39 -4.78
CA GLU A 57 -16.41 10.32 -5.69
C GLU A 57 -15.54 9.09 -5.43
N VAL A 58 -16.17 7.91 -5.33
CA VAL A 58 -15.47 6.65 -5.09
C VAL A 58 -15.90 5.61 -6.12
N LEU A 59 -14.93 5.04 -6.83
CA LEU A 59 -15.12 3.99 -7.82
C LEU A 59 -14.61 2.64 -7.26
N PRO A 60 -15.50 1.74 -6.81
CA PRO A 60 -15.13 0.40 -6.40
C PRO A 60 -14.99 -0.51 -7.61
N LEU A 61 -13.86 -1.23 -7.75
CA LEU A 61 -13.59 -2.13 -8.86
C LEU A 61 -13.06 -3.49 -8.37
N ALA A 62 -13.63 -4.56 -8.88
CA ALA A 62 -13.03 -5.89 -8.72
C ALA A 62 -11.68 -5.91 -9.45
N CYS A 63 -10.61 -6.21 -8.71
CA CYS A 63 -9.27 -6.29 -9.29
C CYS A 63 -8.45 -7.36 -8.56
N ASP A 64 -7.98 -8.34 -9.32
CA ASP A 64 -6.92 -9.24 -8.89
C ASP A 64 -5.57 -8.68 -9.38
N VAL A 65 -4.74 -8.25 -8.45
CA VAL A 65 -3.44 -7.65 -8.76
C VAL A 65 -2.41 -8.66 -9.29
N THR A 66 -2.73 -9.96 -9.29
CA THR A 66 -1.92 -11.01 -9.90
C THR A 66 -2.34 -11.35 -11.33
N ASP A 67 -3.39 -10.70 -11.85
CA ASP A 67 -3.91 -10.87 -13.21
C ASP A 67 -3.75 -9.57 -14.01
N ASP A 68 -2.92 -9.61 -15.03
CA ASP A 68 -2.63 -8.49 -15.94
C ASP A 68 -3.89 -7.93 -16.60
N ALA A 69 -4.82 -8.81 -17.03
CA ALA A 69 -6.06 -8.39 -17.68
C ALA A 69 -7.01 -7.68 -16.70
N SER A 70 -7.05 -8.15 -15.44
CA SER A 70 -7.82 -7.52 -14.37
C SER A 70 -7.31 -6.12 -14.06
N ILE A 71 -5.98 -5.93 -14.03
CA ILE A 71 -5.37 -4.61 -13.82
C ILE A 71 -5.66 -3.68 -14.99
N ASP A 72 -5.57 -4.16 -16.24
CA ASP A 72 -5.87 -3.35 -17.42
C ASP A 72 -7.32 -2.89 -17.44
N ALA A 73 -8.25 -3.77 -17.09
CA ALA A 73 -9.67 -3.43 -16.99
C ALA A 73 -9.94 -2.38 -15.91
N ALA A 74 -9.29 -2.51 -14.75
CA ALA A 74 -9.41 -1.54 -13.66
C ALA A 74 -8.85 -0.16 -14.04
N LEU A 75 -7.70 -0.13 -14.71
CA LEU A 75 -7.10 1.12 -15.18
C LEU A 75 -7.98 1.81 -16.25
N ALA A 76 -8.53 1.03 -17.19
CA ALA A 76 -9.44 1.55 -18.21
C ALA A 76 -10.72 2.16 -17.59
N ALA A 77 -11.31 1.49 -16.59
CA ALA A 77 -12.48 2.02 -15.89
C ALA A 77 -12.16 3.29 -15.08
N ALA A 78 -10.96 3.36 -14.48
CA ALA A 78 -10.50 4.57 -13.79
C ALA A 78 -10.28 5.75 -14.77
N ASP A 79 -9.70 5.49 -15.95
CA ASP A 79 -9.52 6.50 -17.01
C ASP A 79 -10.88 6.97 -17.56
N GLU A 80 -11.83 6.05 -17.81
CA GLU A 80 -13.18 6.41 -18.26
C GLU A 80 -13.92 7.29 -17.27
N LYS A 81 -13.80 6.98 -15.96
CA LYS A 81 -14.51 7.72 -14.90
C LYS A 81 -13.88 9.08 -14.59
N PHE A 82 -12.56 9.15 -14.47
CA PHE A 82 -11.86 10.32 -13.95
C PHE A 82 -10.93 11.00 -14.96
N GLY A 83 -10.41 10.27 -15.94
CA GLY A 83 -9.47 10.78 -16.95
C GLY A 83 -8.03 10.96 -16.45
N HIS A 84 -7.77 10.78 -15.15
CA HIS A 84 -6.46 10.90 -14.52
C HIS A 84 -6.38 10.08 -13.21
N VAL A 85 -5.16 9.77 -12.75
CA VAL A 85 -4.87 9.18 -11.45
C VAL A 85 -3.54 9.74 -10.98
N GLU A 86 -3.55 10.54 -9.92
CA GLU A 86 -2.33 11.15 -9.39
C GLU A 86 -1.57 10.24 -8.43
N VAL A 87 -2.27 9.41 -7.67
CA VAL A 87 -1.64 8.58 -6.64
C VAL A 87 -2.02 7.12 -6.80
N LEU A 88 -1.03 6.24 -6.75
CA LEU A 88 -1.21 4.80 -6.61
C LEU A 88 -0.66 4.34 -5.26
N VAL A 89 -1.50 3.66 -4.47
CA VAL A 89 -1.09 2.97 -3.24
C VAL A 89 -1.17 1.47 -3.45
N ASN A 90 -0.03 0.80 -3.52
CA ASN A 90 0.09 -0.64 -3.63
C ASN A 90 0.05 -1.27 -2.23
N SER A 91 -1.16 -1.57 -1.74
CA SER A 91 -1.40 -2.14 -0.41
C SER A 91 -1.97 -3.56 -0.43
N ALA A 92 -2.28 -4.11 -1.61
CA ALA A 92 -2.61 -5.53 -1.71
C ALA A 92 -1.40 -6.38 -1.35
N GLY A 93 -1.59 -7.38 -0.50
CA GLY A 93 -0.51 -8.25 -0.06
C GLY A 93 -1.05 -9.37 0.83
N GLY A 94 -0.16 -10.32 1.12
CA GLY A 94 -0.44 -11.45 2.00
C GLY A 94 0.57 -12.56 1.80
N GLU A 95 0.65 -13.47 2.76
CA GLU A 95 1.63 -14.55 2.73
C GLU A 95 0.98 -15.92 2.95
N LYS A 96 1.71 -16.96 2.56
CA LYS A 96 1.47 -18.35 2.95
C LYS A 96 2.70 -18.92 3.67
N GLY A 97 2.47 -19.94 4.47
CA GLY A 97 3.56 -20.63 5.16
C GLY A 97 4.09 -19.92 6.40
N THR A 98 3.37 -18.94 6.95
CA THR A 98 3.68 -18.29 8.23
C THR A 98 3.91 -19.35 9.32
N GLY A 99 4.99 -19.20 10.08
CA GLY A 99 5.39 -20.16 11.12
C GLY A 99 6.19 -21.37 10.62
N THR A 100 6.32 -21.56 9.29
CA THR A 100 7.10 -22.65 8.71
C THR A 100 8.58 -22.29 8.65
N LYS A 101 9.45 -23.16 9.17
CA LYS A 101 10.91 -22.96 9.11
C LYS A 101 11.41 -23.03 7.66
N LEU A 102 12.49 -22.31 7.37
CA LEU A 102 13.10 -22.24 6.03
C LEU A 102 13.34 -23.63 5.41
N VAL A 103 13.84 -24.58 6.19
CA VAL A 103 14.18 -25.94 5.70
C VAL A 103 12.95 -26.77 5.28
N ASP A 104 11.78 -26.41 5.80
CA ASP A 104 10.50 -27.10 5.52
C ASP A 104 9.58 -26.26 4.62
N PHE A 105 10.05 -25.09 4.17
CA PHE A 105 9.21 -24.14 3.43
C PHE A 105 8.89 -24.63 2.03
N LYS A 106 7.61 -24.63 1.67
CA LYS A 106 7.15 -25.11 0.37
C LYS A 106 7.40 -24.08 -0.73
N ARG A 107 7.86 -24.55 -1.88
CA ARG A 107 8.04 -23.73 -3.07
C ARG A 107 6.74 -23.02 -3.51
N SER A 108 5.60 -23.72 -3.42
CA SER A 108 4.30 -23.13 -3.77
C SER A 108 3.89 -21.95 -2.88
N ASP A 109 4.24 -21.99 -1.58
CA ASP A 109 3.94 -20.91 -0.65
C ASP A 109 4.87 -19.70 -0.88
N TRP A 110 6.12 -19.99 -1.24
CA TRP A 110 7.07 -19.00 -1.71
C TRP A 110 6.57 -18.27 -2.97
N ASP A 111 6.23 -19.03 -4.01
CA ASP A 111 5.79 -18.48 -5.30
C ASP A 111 4.52 -17.64 -5.11
N PHE A 112 3.55 -18.13 -4.33
CA PHE A 112 2.33 -17.36 -4.00
C PHE A 112 2.66 -16.01 -3.35
N THR A 113 3.57 -16.00 -2.36
CA THR A 113 3.92 -14.77 -1.63
C THR A 113 4.68 -13.80 -2.53
N MET A 114 5.61 -14.30 -3.35
CA MET A 114 6.36 -13.47 -4.30
C MET A 114 5.45 -12.88 -5.38
N ASP A 115 4.51 -13.65 -5.91
CA ASP A 115 3.57 -13.17 -6.93
C ASP A 115 2.65 -12.07 -6.37
N LEU A 116 2.09 -12.30 -5.18
CA LEU A 116 1.16 -11.36 -4.57
C LEU A 116 1.84 -10.10 -4.05
N ASP A 117 3.00 -10.21 -3.39
CA ASP A 117 3.63 -9.11 -2.66
C ASP A 117 4.67 -8.33 -3.47
N LEU A 118 5.23 -8.92 -4.53
CA LEU A 118 6.28 -8.29 -5.34
C LEU A 118 5.91 -8.17 -6.82
N THR A 119 5.56 -9.29 -7.49
CA THR A 119 5.24 -9.27 -8.93
C THR A 119 4.04 -8.37 -9.22
N SER A 120 3.03 -8.40 -8.34
CA SER A 120 1.86 -7.51 -8.44
C SER A 120 2.25 -6.03 -8.36
N ILE A 121 3.13 -5.66 -7.42
CA ILE A 121 3.62 -4.28 -7.26
C ILE A 121 4.37 -3.84 -8.52
N PHE A 122 5.24 -4.70 -9.08
CA PHE A 122 5.89 -4.43 -10.35
C PHE A 122 4.88 -4.16 -11.46
N THR A 123 3.87 -5.03 -11.64
CA THR A 123 2.86 -4.88 -12.70
C THR A 123 2.02 -3.61 -12.50
N MET A 124 1.58 -3.34 -11.28
CA MET A 124 0.85 -2.12 -10.94
C MET A 124 1.67 -0.85 -11.21
N CYS A 125 2.94 -0.81 -10.76
CA CYS A 125 3.83 0.32 -11.02
C CYS A 125 4.07 0.52 -12.52
N LYS A 126 4.28 -0.56 -13.30
CA LYS A 126 4.45 -0.50 -14.75
C LYS A 126 3.24 0.08 -15.45
N LYS A 127 2.03 -0.41 -15.11
CA LYS A 127 0.79 -0.02 -15.81
C LYS A 127 0.32 1.38 -15.37
N PHE A 128 0.14 1.61 -14.08
CA PHE A 128 -0.30 2.90 -13.55
C PHE A 128 0.78 3.98 -13.70
N GLY A 129 2.06 3.67 -13.45
CA GLY A 129 3.16 4.60 -13.68
C GLY A 129 3.27 5.02 -15.14
N GLY A 130 3.15 4.09 -16.08
CA GLY A 130 3.11 4.39 -17.52
C GLY A 130 1.88 5.23 -17.91
N TYR A 131 0.72 5.02 -17.28
CA TYR A 131 -0.47 5.84 -17.46
C TYR A 131 -0.26 7.26 -16.91
N MET A 132 0.25 7.40 -15.69
CA MET A 132 0.58 8.69 -15.07
C MET A 132 1.58 9.48 -15.93
N GLN A 133 2.64 8.81 -16.44
CA GLN A 133 3.63 9.46 -17.30
C GLN A 133 2.99 10.07 -18.55
N LYS A 134 2.16 9.31 -19.25
CA LYS A 134 1.42 9.81 -20.43
C LYS A 134 0.47 10.95 -20.06
N GLY A 135 -0.16 10.90 -18.89
CA GLY A 135 -1.01 11.96 -18.36
C GLY A 135 -0.23 13.26 -18.13
N ILE A 136 0.97 13.18 -17.57
CA ILE A 136 1.87 14.31 -17.34
C ILE A 136 2.36 14.88 -18.69
N GLU A 137 2.86 14.02 -19.59
CA GLU A 137 3.34 14.42 -20.91
C GLU A 137 2.26 15.13 -21.75
N SER A 138 1.01 14.71 -21.63
CA SER A 138 -0.14 15.31 -22.33
C SER A 138 -0.77 16.51 -21.62
N GLY A 139 -0.33 16.82 -20.40
CA GLY A 139 -0.89 17.89 -19.58
C GLY A 139 -2.26 17.58 -18.94
N LYS A 140 -2.69 16.32 -18.95
CA LYS A 140 -3.93 15.88 -18.27
C LYS A 140 -3.81 15.89 -16.74
N GLN A 141 -2.59 15.65 -16.21
CA GLN A 141 -2.29 15.74 -14.78
C GLN A 141 -0.93 16.38 -14.56
N GLY A 142 -0.71 16.97 -13.39
CA GLY A 142 0.50 17.73 -13.07
C GLY A 142 1.64 16.88 -12.47
N TYR A 143 1.33 15.73 -11.87
CA TYR A 143 2.29 14.90 -11.16
C TYR A 143 1.81 13.44 -11.03
N GLY A 144 2.71 12.56 -10.58
CA GLY A 144 2.39 11.20 -10.19
C GLY A 144 3.07 10.81 -8.88
N ARG A 145 2.41 9.98 -8.07
CA ARG A 145 2.92 9.45 -6.81
C ARG A 145 2.63 7.96 -6.70
N ILE A 146 3.64 7.16 -6.44
CA ILE A 146 3.50 5.72 -6.19
C ILE A 146 3.98 5.43 -4.78
N ILE A 147 3.13 4.78 -3.99
CA ILE A 147 3.41 4.41 -2.61
C ILE A 147 3.28 2.88 -2.50
N ASN A 148 4.41 2.22 -2.25
CA ASN A 148 4.45 0.77 -2.08
C ASN A 148 4.37 0.43 -0.58
N ILE A 149 3.46 -0.44 -0.19
CA ILE A 149 3.41 -0.91 1.20
C ILE A 149 4.36 -2.11 1.34
N ALA A 150 5.55 -1.81 1.88
CA ALA A 150 6.54 -2.79 2.27
C ALA A 150 6.22 -3.34 3.68
N SER A 151 7.20 -3.39 4.56
CA SER A 151 7.08 -3.82 5.96
C SER A 151 8.38 -3.50 6.69
N ILE A 152 8.36 -3.42 8.02
CA ILE A 152 9.57 -3.50 8.84
C ILE A 152 10.39 -4.75 8.50
N TYR A 153 9.75 -5.84 8.09
CA TYR A 153 10.41 -7.09 7.67
C TYR A 153 11.13 -6.99 6.32
N GLY A 154 10.96 -5.91 5.58
CA GLY A 154 11.82 -5.54 4.47
C GLY A 154 13.09 -4.81 4.90
N LEU A 155 13.17 -4.36 6.16
CA LEU A 155 14.28 -3.58 6.72
C LEU A 155 15.13 -4.38 7.71
N VAL A 156 14.50 -5.22 8.53
CA VAL A 156 15.15 -6.01 9.58
C VAL A 156 14.69 -7.45 9.60
N GLY A 157 15.49 -8.33 10.20
CA GLY A 157 15.08 -9.71 10.49
C GLY A 157 14.11 -9.79 11.67
N ASN A 158 13.40 -10.89 11.76
CA ASN A 158 12.49 -11.21 12.87
C ASN A 158 12.76 -12.60 13.42
N THR A 159 12.72 -12.72 14.74
CA THR A 159 12.89 -14.01 15.44
C THR A 159 11.60 -14.51 16.09
N ALA A 160 10.53 -13.72 16.11
CA ALA A 160 9.29 -14.09 16.80
C ALA A 160 8.52 -15.18 16.05
N ILE A 161 8.33 -15.03 14.73
CA ILE A 161 7.60 -15.99 13.91
C ILE A 161 8.36 -16.17 12.58
N PRO A 162 8.67 -17.39 12.14
CA PRO A 162 9.25 -17.63 10.83
C PRO A 162 8.32 -17.16 9.69
N THR A 163 8.79 -16.22 8.86
CA THR A 163 8.04 -15.64 7.73
C THR A 163 8.99 -15.34 6.57
N ILE A 164 9.77 -16.36 6.14
CA ILE A 164 10.90 -16.15 5.23
C ILE A 164 10.51 -15.58 3.87
N ALA A 165 9.40 -16.04 3.28
CA ALA A 165 8.93 -15.55 1.99
C ALA A 165 8.48 -14.09 2.08
N TYR A 166 7.84 -13.72 3.20
CA TYR A 166 7.42 -12.34 3.45
C TYR A 166 8.62 -11.39 3.62
N HIS A 167 9.65 -11.80 4.38
CA HIS A 167 10.90 -11.03 4.48
C HIS A 167 11.52 -10.81 3.11
N ALA A 168 11.59 -11.86 2.29
CA ALA A 168 12.18 -11.78 0.97
C ALA A 168 11.37 -10.85 0.05
N SER A 169 10.04 -11.00 0.01
CA SER A 169 9.17 -10.16 -0.81
C SER A 169 9.24 -8.70 -0.40
N LYS A 170 9.12 -8.41 0.91
CA LYS A 170 9.12 -7.02 1.40
C LYS A 170 10.52 -6.37 1.33
N GLY A 171 11.60 -7.15 1.49
CA GLY A 171 12.97 -6.69 1.19
C GLY A 171 13.17 -6.38 -0.29
N ALA A 172 12.60 -7.18 -1.18
CA ALA A 172 12.61 -6.91 -2.62
C ALA A 172 11.79 -5.65 -2.96
N VAL A 173 10.61 -5.44 -2.35
CA VAL A 173 9.81 -4.21 -2.53
C VAL A 173 10.60 -2.97 -2.12
N VAL A 174 11.34 -3.03 -1.01
CA VAL A 174 12.22 -1.94 -0.56
C VAL A 174 13.24 -1.56 -1.64
N ASN A 175 13.93 -2.53 -2.23
CA ASN A 175 14.95 -2.23 -3.24
C ASN A 175 14.34 -1.93 -4.62
N PHE A 176 13.24 -2.58 -4.99
CA PHE A 176 12.45 -2.26 -6.18
C PHE A 176 11.99 -0.80 -6.17
N THR A 177 11.51 -0.30 -5.03
CA THR A 177 11.08 1.10 -4.86
C THR A 177 12.20 2.08 -5.20
N ARG A 178 13.45 1.80 -4.78
CA ARG A 178 14.61 2.64 -5.12
C ARG A 178 14.89 2.65 -6.62
N GLY A 179 14.86 1.47 -7.26
CA GLY A 179 15.05 1.36 -8.71
C GLY A 179 13.96 2.10 -9.48
N ALA A 180 12.70 1.85 -9.14
CA ALA A 180 11.56 2.51 -9.77
C ALA A 180 11.58 4.04 -9.55
N ALA A 181 11.99 4.50 -8.37
CA ALA A 181 12.14 5.93 -8.07
C ALA A 181 13.18 6.59 -8.99
N ALA A 182 14.32 5.94 -9.22
CA ALA A 182 15.36 6.46 -10.11
C ALA A 182 14.90 6.54 -11.58
N GLU A 183 14.15 5.52 -12.04
CA GLU A 183 13.63 5.48 -13.41
C GLU A 183 12.53 6.51 -13.65
N PHE A 184 11.59 6.67 -12.70
CA PHE A 184 10.46 7.58 -12.84
C PHE A 184 10.77 9.05 -12.51
N ALA A 185 11.82 9.35 -11.75
CA ALA A 185 12.13 10.72 -11.32
C ALA A 185 12.15 11.76 -12.45
N PRO A 186 12.74 11.49 -13.64
CA PRO A 186 12.73 12.47 -14.74
C PRO A 186 11.35 12.76 -15.32
N THR A 187 10.35 11.92 -15.03
CA THR A 187 8.99 12.05 -15.56
C THR A 187 8.06 12.85 -14.63
N GLY A 188 8.55 13.31 -13.48
CA GLY A 188 7.72 13.99 -12.47
C GLY A 188 6.94 13.06 -11.53
N ILE A 189 7.24 11.74 -11.57
CA ILE A 189 6.64 10.73 -10.70
C ILE A 189 7.62 10.40 -9.57
N THR A 190 7.15 10.45 -8.32
CA THR A 190 7.91 9.93 -7.18
C THR A 190 7.44 8.55 -6.80
N VAL A 191 8.37 7.70 -6.37
CA VAL A 191 8.08 6.34 -5.88
C VAL A 191 8.70 6.17 -4.51
N ASN A 192 7.88 5.88 -3.50
CA ASN A 192 8.32 5.70 -2.13
C ASN A 192 7.69 4.44 -1.54
N ALA A 193 8.22 3.96 -0.42
CA ALA A 193 7.61 2.89 0.35
C ALA A 193 7.28 3.34 1.77
N ILE A 194 6.17 2.83 2.29
CA ILE A 194 5.89 2.82 3.73
C ILE A 194 6.26 1.43 4.23
N CYS A 195 6.93 1.37 5.37
CA CYS A 195 7.29 0.14 6.06
C CYS A 195 6.54 0.08 7.40
N PRO A 196 5.29 -0.41 7.41
CA PRO A 196 4.52 -0.49 8.64
C PRO A 196 5.15 -1.48 9.63
N GLY A 197 5.08 -1.15 10.92
CA GLY A 197 5.21 -2.11 11.99
C GLY A 197 3.95 -2.94 12.17
N TYR A 198 3.67 -3.36 13.39
CA TYR A 198 2.44 -4.05 13.73
C TYR A 198 1.31 -3.04 13.95
N PHE A 199 0.20 -3.24 13.25
CA PHE A 199 -1.00 -2.41 13.34
C PHE A 199 -2.22 -3.26 13.65
N TYR A 200 -3.16 -2.70 14.39
CA TYR A 200 -4.49 -3.27 14.55
C TYR A 200 -5.26 -3.20 13.23
N THR A 201 -5.71 -4.36 12.78
CA THR A 201 -6.58 -4.56 11.61
C THR A 201 -7.55 -5.70 11.88
N GLU A 202 -8.58 -5.86 11.04
CA GLU A 202 -9.50 -7.02 11.16
C GLU A 202 -8.75 -8.37 11.24
N LEU A 203 -7.57 -8.50 10.59
CA LEU A 203 -6.82 -9.75 10.53
C LEU A 203 -5.86 -9.94 11.73
N THR A 204 -5.41 -8.86 12.33
CA THR A 204 -4.32 -8.92 13.34
C THR A 204 -4.82 -8.74 14.76
N THR A 205 -5.98 -8.13 14.96
CA THR A 205 -6.49 -7.74 16.29
C THR A 205 -6.51 -8.91 17.28
N GLU A 206 -7.12 -10.05 16.90
CA GLU A 206 -7.18 -11.22 17.80
C GLU A 206 -5.79 -11.71 18.23
N THR A 207 -4.81 -11.70 17.30
CA THR A 207 -3.43 -12.11 17.59
C THR A 207 -2.73 -11.09 18.47
N LEU A 208 -2.84 -9.81 18.13
CA LEU A 208 -2.14 -8.72 18.83
C LEU A 208 -2.68 -8.48 20.25
N GLU A 209 -3.93 -8.84 20.54
CA GLU A 209 -4.53 -8.74 21.89
C GLU A 209 -4.12 -9.88 22.82
N THR A 210 -3.48 -10.93 22.32
CA THR A 210 -2.99 -12.01 23.21
C THR A 210 -1.91 -11.50 24.16
N GLU A 211 -1.84 -12.09 25.37
CA GLU A 211 -0.84 -11.73 26.38
C GLU A 211 0.61 -11.80 25.84
N TYR A 212 0.89 -12.82 25.02
CA TYR A 212 2.20 -12.97 24.39
C TYR A 212 2.57 -11.76 23.53
N PHE A 213 1.66 -11.34 22.63
CA PHE A 213 1.93 -10.20 21.75
C PHE A 213 1.90 -8.86 22.50
N GLN A 214 1.07 -8.69 23.52
CA GLN A 214 1.11 -7.50 24.35
C GLN A 214 2.44 -7.36 25.13
N ASN A 215 2.99 -8.46 25.64
CA ASN A 215 4.31 -8.47 26.26
C ASN A 215 5.43 -8.26 25.23
N PHE A 216 5.28 -8.82 24.02
CA PHE A 216 6.20 -8.55 22.91
C PHE A 216 6.26 -7.07 22.55
N ALA A 217 5.11 -6.39 22.41
CA ALA A 217 5.10 -4.94 22.14
C ALA A 217 5.85 -4.14 23.21
N LYS A 218 5.60 -4.45 24.50
CA LYS A 218 6.26 -3.77 25.62
C LYS A 218 7.77 -3.97 25.67
N SER A 219 8.27 -5.09 25.18
CA SER A 219 9.70 -5.43 25.24
C SER A 219 10.47 -5.07 23.99
N THR A 220 9.81 -4.93 22.82
CA THR A 220 10.50 -4.77 21.54
C THR A 220 10.16 -3.48 20.79
N VAL A 221 8.99 -2.88 21.04
CA VAL A 221 8.60 -1.62 20.42
C VAL A 221 8.90 -0.47 21.39
N PRO A 222 9.73 0.51 21.03
CA PRO A 222 10.03 1.65 21.92
C PRO A 222 8.80 2.40 22.43
N MET A 223 7.74 2.53 21.60
CA MET A 223 6.46 3.10 22.04
C MET A 223 5.62 2.16 22.90
N GLN A 224 6.07 0.91 23.12
CA GLN A 224 5.44 -0.12 23.96
C GLN A 224 3.99 -0.45 23.59
N ARG A 225 3.62 -0.21 22.33
CA ARG A 225 2.30 -0.48 21.77
C ARG A 225 2.39 -0.74 20.26
N TYR A 226 1.31 -1.24 19.73
CA TYR A 226 1.10 -1.35 18.28
C TYR A 226 0.44 -0.07 17.72
N GLY A 227 0.52 0.09 16.40
CA GLY A 227 -0.13 1.19 15.71
C GLY A 227 -1.66 1.03 15.74
N HIS A 228 -2.34 2.12 16.03
CA HIS A 228 -3.80 2.19 16.02
C HIS A 228 -4.32 2.42 14.59
N GLU A 229 -5.62 2.20 14.44
CA GLU A 229 -6.33 2.52 13.20
C GLU A 229 -6.13 4.00 12.85
N GLY A 230 -5.84 4.26 11.56
CA GLY A 230 -5.62 5.61 11.04
C GLY A 230 -4.20 6.18 11.23
N GLU A 231 -3.36 5.66 12.12
CA GLU A 231 -2.01 6.23 12.35
C GLU A 231 -1.07 6.08 11.14
N LEU A 232 -1.38 5.19 10.19
CA LEU A 232 -0.63 5.06 8.94
C LEU A 232 -1.03 6.11 7.89
N CYS A 233 -2.23 6.69 8.00
CA CYS A 233 -2.81 7.57 6.99
C CYS A 233 -1.97 8.83 6.74
N SER A 234 -1.41 9.41 7.81
CA SER A 234 -0.58 10.62 7.70
C SER A 234 0.66 10.41 6.84
N ALA A 235 1.30 9.24 6.92
CA ALA A 235 2.43 8.87 6.09
C ALA A 235 2.03 8.73 4.62
N ALA A 236 0.90 8.07 4.33
CA ALA A 236 0.38 7.90 2.98
C ALA A 236 0.00 9.26 2.37
N VAL A 237 -0.75 10.08 3.09
CA VAL A 237 -1.15 11.43 2.66
C VAL A 237 0.08 12.31 2.41
N PHE A 238 1.09 12.28 3.28
CA PHE A 238 2.34 13.01 3.07
C PHE A 238 3.04 12.57 1.77
N LEU A 239 3.26 11.27 1.57
CA LEU A 239 4.00 10.77 0.40
C LEU A 239 3.20 10.92 -0.92
N GLY A 240 1.87 10.93 -0.85
CA GLY A 240 0.98 11.14 -2.00
C GLY A 240 0.79 12.60 -2.40
N ALA A 241 1.18 13.56 -1.55
CA ALA A 241 0.92 14.97 -1.77
C ALA A 241 1.73 15.57 -2.93
N GLU A 242 1.14 16.56 -3.59
CA GLU A 242 1.82 17.33 -4.65
C GLU A 242 3.06 18.04 -4.10
N GLU A 243 2.98 18.54 -2.88
CA GLU A 243 4.07 19.24 -2.16
C GLU A 243 5.27 18.34 -1.84
N SER A 244 5.07 17.01 -1.80
CA SER A 244 6.15 16.04 -1.56
C SER A 244 6.98 15.74 -2.81
N SER A 245 7.08 16.67 -3.73
CA SER A 245 7.68 16.52 -5.07
C SER A 245 9.18 16.21 -5.07
N TYR A 246 9.89 16.46 -3.98
CA TYR A 246 11.33 16.16 -3.85
C TYR A 246 11.62 14.94 -2.96
N VAL A 247 10.57 14.20 -2.58
CA VAL A 247 10.68 12.98 -1.76
C VAL A 247 10.49 11.76 -2.67
N THR A 248 11.57 11.09 -3.04
CA THR A 248 11.52 9.86 -3.86
C THR A 248 12.58 8.86 -3.40
N GLY A 249 12.31 7.57 -3.61
CA GLY A 249 13.20 6.46 -3.22
C GLY A 249 13.29 6.23 -1.71
N GLN A 250 12.38 6.79 -0.90
CA GLN A 250 12.43 6.71 0.55
C GLN A 250 11.67 5.51 1.09
N MET A 251 12.17 4.98 2.21
CA MET A 251 11.55 3.90 3.00
C MET A 251 11.13 4.51 4.34
N LEU A 252 9.86 4.86 4.47
CA LEU A 252 9.34 5.48 5.68
C LEU A 252 8.83 4.39 6.64
N ALA A 253 9.60 4.11 7.69
CA ALA A 253 9.14 3.24 8.75
C ALA A 253 8.08 3.96 9.60
N VAL A 254 6.95 3.28 9.84
CA VAL A 254 5.87 3.71 10.72
C VAL A 254 5.60 2.56 11.68
N ASP A 255 6.39 2.47 12.75
CA ASP A 255 6.56 1.23 13.51
C ASP A 255 6.74 1.42 15.03
N GLY A 256 6.49 2.61 15.53
CA GLY A 256 6.67 2.94 16.95
C GLY A 256 8.13 2.89 17.42
N GLY A 257 9.09 2.98 16.47
CA GLY A 257 10.53 2.95 16.73
C GLY A 257 11.15 1.55 16.70
N TYR A 258 10.40 0.51 16.28
CA TYR A 258 10.87 -0.88 16.25
C TYR A 258 12.18 -1.06 15.47
N THR A 259 12.33 -0.37 14.34
CA THR A 259 13.54 -0.46 13.51
C THR A 259 14.63 0.55 13.87
N ALA A 260 14.43 1.38 14.88
CA ALA A 260 15.40 2.42 15.30
C ALA A 260 16.37 1.94 16.39
N VAL A 261 16.15 0.74 16.96
CA VAL A 261 16.92 0.16 18.07
C VAL A 261 17.40 -1.23 17.74
#